data_c6b36890b46bc39066aae9f354722c69
#
_entry.id   c6b36890b46bc39066aae9f354722c69
#
_cell.length_a   1.000
_cell.length_b   1.000
_cell.length_c   1.000
_cell.angle_alpha   90.00
_cell.angle_beta   90.00
_cell.angle_gamma   90.00
#
_symmetry.space_group_name_H-M   'P 1'
#
loop_
_entity.id
_entity.type
_entity.pdbx_description
1 polymer ?
#
loop_
_entity_poly.entity_id
_entity_poly.type
_entity_poly.pdbx_seq_one_letter_code
_entity_poly.pdbx_strand_id
1 'polypeptide(L)'
;MDVLSNLYIKKTMLNMQQEIKTLQNIVTRKGSSKVLTFSAPHVLKSIFCFANQKYVSRATFCKEIHLGEGAVKTLISHLKEYGIASSIKSGTFLTKKGIKFATEFYNALPSQGFLKKCNITNGKYNYAILLKKNYISKIGNGMQQRDYAILYGASDSLTLIFKNNEFIFPVDGRICFADEHKTKNALIDILKPENEDIVIITSSDDKFVAEISAINTALWTLRNEK
;
A
#
# COMPACT_ATOMS: atom_id res chain seq x y z
N MET A 1 27.53 6.14 -5.49
CA MET A 1 26.63 4.96 -5.61
C MET A 1 27.33 3.97 -6.54
N ASP A 2 27.54 2.75 -6.07
CA ASP A 2 28.26 1.72 -6.82
C ASP A 2 27.37 1.21 -7.97
N VAL A 3 27.99 0.79 -9.08
CA VAL A 3 27.31 0.27 -10.29
C VAL A 3 26.41 -0.92 -9.95
N LEU A 4 26.82 -1.76 -8.99
CA LEU A 4 26.05 -2.90 -8.51
C LEU A 4 24.78 -2.47 -7.77
N SER A 5 24.84 -1.41 -6.97
CA SER A 5 23.65 -0.84 -6.28
C SER A 5 22.62 -0.31 -7.26
N ASN A 6 23.08 0.40 -8.31
CA ASN A 6 22.20 0.91 -9.36
C ASN A 6 21.54 -0.23 -10.18
N LEU A 7 22.28 -1.29 -10.49
CA LEU A 7 21.74 -2.46 -11.18
C LEU A 7 20.69 -3.19 -10.33
N TYR A 8 20.94 -3.33 -9.03
CA TYR A 8 20.00 -3.95 -8.08
C TYR A 8 18.70 -3.13 -7.99
N ILE A 9 18.80 -1.81 -7.81
CA ILE A 9 17.64 -0.90 -7.75
C ILE A 9 16.83 -1.00 -9.04
N LYS A 10 17.49 -0.93 -10.21
CA LYS A 10 16.83 -1.02 -11.51
C LYS A 10 16.10 -2.35 -11.71
N LYS A 11 16.70 -3.47 -11.28
CA LYS A 11 16.08 -4.81 -11.33
C LYS A 11 14.86 -4.90 -10.41
N THR A 12 14.97 -4.37 -9.20
CA THR A 12 13.84 -4.34 -8.22
C THR A 12 12.68 -3.50 -8.75
N MET A 13 12.96 -2.35 -9.35
CA MET A 13 11.92 -1.50 -9.95
C MET A 13 11.25 -2.19 -11.15
N LEU A 14 12.02 -2.87 -11.99
CA LEU A 14 11.47 -3.62 -13.15
C LEU A 14 10.56 -4.77 -12.69
N ASN A 15 10.97 -5.52 -11.67
CA ASN A 15 10.14 -6.56 -11.07
C ASN A 15 8.82 -5.96 -10.54
N MET A 16 8.90 -4.85 -9.81
CA MET A 16 7.71 -4.19 -9.26
C MET A 16 6.73 -3.75 -10.35
N GLN A 17 7.20 -3.21 -11.48
CA GLN A 17 6.34 -2.85 -12.61
C GLN A 17 5.59 -4.07 -13.17
N GLN A 18 6.27 -5.21 -13.28
CA GLN A 18 5.65 -6.46 -13.72
C GLN A 18 4.56 -6.93 -12.73
N GLU A 19 4.81 -6.82 -11.44
CA GLU A 19 3.82 -7.21 -10.41
C GLU A 19 2.63 -6.25 -10.36
N ILE A 20 2.85 -4.95 -10.54
CA ILE A 20 1.76 -3.96 -10.67
C ILE A 20 0.91 -4.25 -11.91
N LYS A 21 1.54 -4.59 -13.06
CA LYS A 21 0.80 -5.00 -14.26
C LYS A 21 -0.03 -6.26 -14.00
N THR A 22 0.53 -7.23 -13.29
CA THR A 22 -0.20 -8.44 -12.88
C THR A 22 -1.40 -8.09 -12.01
N LEU A 23 -1.24 -7.19 -11.03
CA LEU A 23 -2.32 -6.72 -10.16
C LEU A 23 -3.42 -5.99 -10.95
N GLN A 24 -3.05 -5.17 -11.93
CA GLN A 24 -4.00 -4.51 -12.83
C GLN A 24 -4.78 -5.52 -13.69
N ASN A 25 -4.11 -6.55 -14.19
CA ASN A 25 -4.76 -7.60 -14.96
C ASN A 25 -5.77 -8.40 -14.11
N ILE A 26 -5.49 -8.63 -12.81
CA ILE A 26 -6.41 -9.29 -11.88
C ILE A 26 -7.73 -8.52 -11.75
N VAL A 27 -7.68 -7.18 -11.79
CA VAL A 27 -8.87 -6.34 -11.73
C VAL A 27 -9.44 -5.97 -13.10
N THR A 28 -8.86 -6.49 -14.18
CA THR A 28 -9.39 -6.26 -15.51
C THR A 28 -10.68 -7.07 -15.70
N ARG A 29 -11.70 -6.41 -16.22
CA ARG A 29 -12.99 -7.02 -16.52
C ARG A 29 -12.84 -8.10 -17.60
N LYS A 30 -13.38 -9.27 -17.33
CA LYS A 30 -13.49 -10.35 -18.30
C LYS A 30 -14.95 -10.48 -18.75
N GLY A 31 -15.20 -10.27 -20.04
CA GLY A 31 -16.54 -10.36 -20.64
C GLY A 31 -17.39 -9.10 -20.45
N SER A 32 -18.63 -9.13 -21.00
CA SER A 32 -19.49 -7.97 -21.16
C SER A 32 -20.36 -7.63 -19.95
N SER A 33 -20.45 -8.48 -18.93
CA SER A 33 -21.63 -8.47 -18.08
C SER A 33 -21.54 -7.82 -16.71
N LYS A 34 -20.35 -7.66 -16.09
CA LYS A 34 -20.31 -7.10 -14.71
C LYS A 34 -19.10 -6.19 -14.47
N VAL A 35 -19.36 -5.01 -13.92
CA VAL A 35 -18.34 -4.15 -13.32
C VAL A 35 -17.87 -4.84 -12.04
N LEU A 36 -16.54 -4.96 -11.84
CA LEU A 36 -15.97 -5.47 -10.60
C LEU A 36 -16.25 -4.44 -9.49
N THR A 37 -16.65 -4.93 -8.33
CA THR A 37 -16.86 -4.11 -7.12
C THR A 37 -15.58 -3.94 -6.31
N PHE A 38 -14.44 -4.42 -6.80
CA PHE A 38 -13.12 -4.28 -6.19
C PHE A 38 -12.11 -3.78 -7.23
N SER A 39 -11.07 -3.16 -6.73
CA SER A 39 -10.00 -2.52 -7.50
C SER A 39 -8.62 -2.98 -7.00
N ALA A 40 -7.56 -2.52 -7.64
CA ALA A 40 -6.18 -2.91 -7.33
C ALA A 40 -5.80 -2.79 -5.83
N PRO A 41 -6.12 -1.72 -5.10
CA PRO A 41 -5.82 -1.65 -3.68
C PRO A 41 -6.57 -2.69 -2.83
N HIS A 42 -7.80 -3.09 -3.20
CA HIS A 42 -8.49 -4.20 -2.51
C HIS A 42 -7.76 -5.53 -2.72
N VAL A 43 -7.23 -5.78 -3.93
CA VAL A 43 -6.42 -6.98 -4.21
C VAL A 43 -5.15 -6.94 -3.37
N LEU A 44 -4.41 -5.82 -3.35
CA LEU A 44 -3.19 -5.71 -2.55
C LEU A 44 -3.48 -5.87 -1.05
N LYS A 45 -4.54 -5.23 -0.54
CA LYS A 45 -4.96 -5.43 0.86
C LYS A 45 -5.30 -6.91 1.15
N SER A 46 -5.92 -7.62 0.20
CA SER A 46 -6.16 -9.05 0.36
C SER A 46 -4.86 -9.88 0.44
N ILE A 47 -3.81 -9.47 -0.28
CA ILE A 47 -2.49 -10.10 -0.17
C ILE A 47 -1.88 -9.85 1.23
N PHE A 48 -2.04 -8.64 1.78
CA PHE A 48 -1.56 -8.32 3.13
C PHE A 48 -2.26 -9.15 4.23
N CYS A 49 -3.47 -9.67 4.00
CA CYS A 49 -4.12 -10.59 4.94
C CYS A 49 -3.30 -11.87 5.17
N PHE A 50 -2.43 -12.27 4.23
CA PHE A 50 -1.59 -13.46 4.38
C PHE A 50 -0.30 -13.23 5.19
N ALA A 51 0.02 -11.98 5.55
CA ALA A 51 1.24 -11.67 6.30
C ALA A 51 1.31 -12.40 7.66
N ASN A 52 0.15 -12.57 8.32
CA ASN A 52 0.07 -13.11 9.68
C ASN A 52 -0.61 -14.49 9.74
N GLN A 53 -1.10 -15.02 8.63
CA GLN A 53 -1.84 -16.28 8.62
C GLN A 53 -1.68 -17.05 7.30
N LYS A 54 -1.36 -18.33 7.43
CA LYS A 54 -1.18 -19.22 6.28
C LYS A 54 -2.45 -19.41 5.46
N TYR A 55 -3.59 -19.48 6.12
CA TYR A 55 -4.91 -19.69 5.51
C TYR A 55 -5.85 -18.57 5.91
N VAL A 56 -6.45 -17.91 4.94
CA VAL A 56 -7.42 -16.82 5.14
C VAL A 56 -8.80 -17.30 4.75
N SER A 57 -9.76 -17.19 5.67
CA SER A 57 -11.16 -17.55 5.42
C SER A 57 -11.84 -16.51 4.53
N ARG A 58 -12.94 -16.91 3.87
CA ARG A 58 -13.76 -15.96 3.10
C ARG A 58 -14.36 -14.87 3.99
N ALA A 59 -14.81 -15.26 5.18
CA ALA A 59 -15.34 -14.30 6.16
C ALA A 59 -14.28 -13.27 6.59
N THR A 60 -13.03 -13.71 6.79
CA THR A 60 -11.90 -12.81 7.08
C THR A 60 -11.68 -11.82 5.94
N PHE A 61 -11.67 -12.28 4.68
CA PHE A 61 -11.57 -11.37 3.55
C PHE A 61 -12.71 -10.35 3.51
N CYS A 62 -13.99 -10.81 3.66
CA CYS A 62 -15.13 -9.89 3.68
C CYS A 62 -14.95 -8.78 4.72
N LYS A 63 -14.49 -9.13 5.91
CA LYS A 63 -14.24 -8.20 7.01
C LYS A 63 -13.09 -7.24 6.71
N GLU A 64 -11.95 -7.77 6.29
CA GLU A 64 -10.72 -6.99 6.13
C GLU A 64 -10.73 -6.07 4.91
N ILE A 65 -11.37 -6.49 3.80
CA ILE A 65 -11.40 -5.70 2.55
C ILE A 65 -12.76 -5.02 2.31
N HIS A 66 -13.69 -5.09 3.26
CA HIS A 66 -15.02 -4.46 3.22
C HIS A 66 -15.81 -4.78 1.95
N LEU A 67 -15.75 -6.02 1.50
CA LEU A 67 -16.47 -6.50 0.32
C LEU A 67 -17.48 -7.59 0.70
N GLY A 68 -18.60 -7.62 -0.02
CA GLY A 68 -19.59 -8.70 0.13
C GLY A 68 -19.06 -10.04 -0.37
N GLU A 69 -19.66 -11.15 0.09
CA GLU A 69 -19.23 -12.52 -0.21
C GLU A 69 -19.09 -12.81 -1.71
N GLY A 70 -20.00 -12.30 -2.54
CA GLY A 70 -19.95 -12.47 -3.99
C GLY A 70 -18.72 -11.84 -4.62
N ALA A 71 -18.37 -10.61 -4.18
CA ALA A 71 -17.18 -9.91 -4.63
C ALA A 71 -15.89 -10.62 -4.17
N VAL A 72 -15.85 -11.07 -2.92
CA VAL A 72 -14.73 -11.85 -2.38
C VAL A 72 -14.56 -13.19 -3.12
N LYS A 73 -15.66 -13.89 -3.44
CA LYS A 73 -15.61 -15.11 -4.26
C LYS A 73 -14.98 -14.84 -5.62
N THR A 74 -15.38 -13.74 -6.28
CA THR A 74 -14.83 -13.32 -7.58
C THR A 74 -13.35 -12.97 -7.45
N LEU A 75 -12.95 -12.20 -6.43
CA LEU A 75 -11.57 -11.84 -6.17
C LEU A 75 -10.70 -13.10 -5.96
N ILE A 76 -11.13 -14.03 -5.13
CA ILE A 76 -10.42 -15.31 -4.92
C ILE A 76 -10.31 -16.11 -6.23
N SER A 77 -11.37 -16.13 -7.06
CA SER A 77 -11.34 -16.77 -8.38
C SER A 77 -10.28 -16.17 -9.29
N HIS A 78 -10.21 -14.84 -9.35
CA HIS A 78 -9.18 -14.15 -10.14
C HIS A 78 -7.77 -14.43 -9.61
N LEU A 79 -7.55 -14.38 -8.29
CA LEU A 79 -6.25 -14.75 -7.71
C LEU A 79 -5.82 -16.17 -8.08
N LYS A 80 -6.76 -17.13 -8.09
CA LYS A 80 -6.49 -18.52 -8.50
C LYS A 80 -6.15 -18.61 -9.99
N GLU A 81 -6.87 -17.92 -10.84
CA GLU A 81 -6.66 -17.91 -12.28
C GLU A 81 -5.28 -17.38 -12.66
N TYR A 82 -4.79 -16.36 -11.95
CA TYR A 82 -3.42 -15.86 -12.09
C TYR A 82 -2.37 -16.73 -11.38
N GLY A 83 -2.81 -17.81 -10.72
CA GLY A 83 -1.94 -18.74 -10.01
C GLY A 83 -1.32 -18.16 -8.74
N ILE A 84 -1.88 -17.05 -8.21
CA ILE A 84 -1.38 -16.39 -7.00
C ILE A 84 -1.89 -17.08 -5.75
N ALA A 85 -3.15 -17.50 -5.73
CA ALA A 85 -3.75 -18.19 -4.60
C ALA A 85 -4.30 -19.56 -4.98
N SER A 86 -4.54 -20.38 -3.98
CA SER A 86 -5.32 -21.61 -4.05
C SER A 86 -6.17 -21.75 -2.79
N SER A 87 -7.12 -22.71 -2.75
CA SER A 87 -8.00 -22.88 -1.60
C SER A 87 -8.16 -24.35 -1.24
N ILE A 88 -8.25 -24.60 0.05
CA ILE A 88 -8.63 -25.89 0.66
C ILE A 88 -9.74 -25.66 1.67
N LYS A 89 -10.18 -26.69 2.39
CA LYS A 89 -11.22 -26.57 3.46
C LYS A 89 -10.85 -25.51 4.50
N SER A 90 -9.56 -25.41 4.86
CA SER A 90 -9.07 -24.48 5.88
C SER A 90 -9.03 -23.02 5.42
N GLY A 91 -9.22 -22.73 4.13
CA GLY A 91 -9.24 -21.38 3.58
C GLY A 91 -8.41 -21.22 2.31
N THR A 92 -8.20 -19.98 1.92
CA THR A 92 -7.36 -19.58 0.80
C THR A 92 -5.93 -19.37 1.28
N PHE A 93 -4.95 -19.72 0.45
CA PHE A 93 -3.52 -19.57 0.76
C PHE A 93 -2.76 -19.14 -0.49
N LEU A 94 -1.58 -18.52 -0.31
CA LEU A 94 -0.70 -18.15 -1.41
C LEU A 94 0.05 -19.37 -1.96
N THR A 95 0.09 -19.51 -3.29
CA THR A 95 0.95 -20.48 -3.98
C THR A 95 2.42 -20.03 -3.91
N LYS A 96 3.35 -20.85 -4.42
CA LYS A 96 4.77 -20.42 -4.59
C LYS A 96 4.88 -19.12 -5.42
N LYS A 97 4.10 -19.01 -6.50
CA LYS A 97 4.02 -17.79 -7.30
C LYS A 97 3.44 -16.62 -6.51
N GLY A 98 2.37 -16.87 -5.74
CA GLY A 98 1.74 -15.87 -4.89
C GLY A 98 2.65 -15.37 -3.76
N ILE A 99 3.46 -16.24 -3.16
CA ILE A 99 4.46 -15.84 -2.16
C ILE A 99 5.49 -14.89 -2.81
N LYS A 100 6.02 -15.24 -3.99
CA LYS A 100 6.95 -14.35 -4.71
C LYS A 100 6.31 -13.00 -5.01
N PHE A 101 5.08 -13.01 -5.54
CA PHE A 101 4.30 -11.80 -5.81
C PHE A 101 4.13 -10.93 -4.55
N ALA A 102 3.72 -11.53 -3.43
CA ALA A 102 3.54 -10.83 -2.17
C ALA A 102 4.86 -10.25 -1.63
N THR A 103 5.96 -11.01 -1.75
CA THR A 103 7.28 -10.60 -1.27
C THR A 103 7.76 -9.32 -1.95
N GLU A 104 7.51 -9.13 -3.25
CA GLU A 104 7.88 -7.89 -3.94
C GLU A 104 7.16 -6.68 -3.33
N PHE A 105 5.86 -6.81 -3.01
CA PHE A 105 5.13 -5.74 -2.33
C PHE A 105 5.57 -5.54 -0.88
N TYR A 106 5.84 -6.60 -0.12
CA TYR A 106 6.36 -6.47 1.25
C TYR A 106 7.74 -5.80 1.28
N ASN A 107 8.59 -6.08 0.29
CA ASN A 107 9.90 -5.42 0.18
C ASN A 107 9.77 -3.93 -0.15
N ALA A 108 8.78 -3.54 -0.96
CA ALA A 108 8.55 -2.14 -1.31
C ALA A 108 7.78 -1.38 -0.23
N LEU A 109 6.85 -2.05 0.47
CA LEU A 109 5.92 -1.53 1.47
C LEU A 109 6.04 -2.35 2.77
N PRO A 110 7.17 -2.27 3.49
CA PRO A 110 7.48 -3.21 4.56
C PRO A 110 6.65 -3.03 5.82
N SER A 111 6.06 -1.86 6.02
CA SER A 111 5.29 -1.56 7.24
C SER A 111 4.16 -0.58 6.97
N GLN A 112 3.11 -0.72 7.74
CA GLN A 112 1.91 0.11 7.67
C GLN A 112 1.09 -0.01 8.96
N GLY A 113 0.26 0.97 9.26
CA GLY A 113 -0.62 0.91 10.42
C GLY A 113 -1.41 2.18 10.70
N PHE A 114 -2.36 2.04 11.62
CA PHE A 114 -3.15 3.18 12.09
C PHE A 114 -2.35 4.03 13.06
N LEU A 115 -2.41 5.34 12.82
CA LEU A 115 -1.88 6.36 13.71
C LEU A 115 -3.03 6.98 14.51
N LYS A 116 -2.77 7.35 15.75
CA LYS A 116 -3.72 8.15 16.54
C LYS A 116 -3.96 9.50 15.85
N LYS A 117 -5.11 10.12 16.15
CA LYS A 117 -5.41 11.47 15.65
C LYS A 117 -4.26 12.43 16.00
N CYS A 118 -3.83 13.20 15.01
CA CYS A 118 -2.82 14.26 15.14
C CYS A 118 -3.37 15.56 14.54
N ASN A 119 -2.75 16.69 14.86
CA ASN A 119 -3.24 18.01 14.42
C ASN A 119 -2.84 18.36 12.99
N ILE A 120 -2.05 17.48 12.32
CA ILE A 120 -1.52 17.73 10.98
C ILE A 120 -2.48 17.23 9.90
N THR A 121 -3.49 16.44 10.28
CA THR A 121 -4.48 15.87 9.37
C THR A 121 -5.90 16.18 9.85
N ASN A 122 -6.83 16.28 8.88
CA ASN A 122 -8.20 16.73 9.16
C ASN A 122 -9.18 15.60 9.52
N GLY A 123 -8.87 14.34 9.24
CA GLY A 123 -9.78 13.21 9.48
C GLY A 123 -9.67 12.59 10.88
N LYS A 124 -10.67 11.81 11.24
CA LYS A 124 -10.75 11.09 12.51
C LYS A 124 -9.75 9.92 12.58
N TYR A 125 -9.52 9.24 11.46
CA TYR A 125 -8.63 8.10 11.34
C TYR A 125 -7.46 8.44 10.42
N ASN A 126 -6.27 8.08 10.84
CA ASN A 126 -5.05 8.24 10.06
C ASN A 126 -4.43 6.88 9.81
N TYR A 127 -4.01 6.63 8.59
CA TYR A 127 -3.29 5.43 8.22
C TYR A 127 -1.97 5.79 7.55
N ALA A 128 -0.89 5.19 8.01
CA ALA A 128 0.45 5.42 7.49
C ALA A 128 0.98 4.18 6.79
N ILE A 129 1.65 4.36 5.66
CA ILE A 129 2.33 3.31 4.91
C ILE A 129 3.74 3.77 4.55
N LEU A 130 4.71 2.87 4.73
CA LEU A 130 6.11 3.09 4.40
C LEU A 130 6.41 2.59 2.98
N LEU A 131 7.08 3.40 2.18
CA LEU A 131 7.69 2.99 0.92
C LEU A 131 9.21 3.11 1.06
N LYS A 132 9.92 2.10 0.56
CA LYS A 132 11.39 2.12 0.59
C LYS A 132 11.97 3.23 -0.30
N LYS A 133 13.11 3.77 0.11
CA LYS A 133 13.84 4.89 -0.53
C LYS A 133 14.09 4.75 -2.03
N ASN A 134 14.08 3.53 -2.56
CA ASN A 134 14.25 3.27 -4.00
C ASN A 134 13.22 4.01 -4.87
N TYR A 135 12.10 4.43 -4.29
CA TYR A 135 11.01 5.12 -4.96
C TYR A 135 10.99 6.64 -4.72
N ILE A 136 12.02 7.20 -4.07
CA ILE A 136 12.08 8.64 -3.71
C ILE A 136 11.98 9.57 -4.93
N SER A 137 12.54 9.17 -6.07
CA SER A 137 12.43 9.95 -7.31
C SER A 137 11.01 10.03 -7.88
N LYS A 138 10.08 9.21 -7.39
CA LYS A 138 8.71 9.11 -7.90
C LYS A 138 7.71 9.97 -7.14
N ILE A 139 8.06 10.51 -5.97
CA ILE A 139 7.12 11.28 -5.15
C ILE A 139 7.01 12.76 -5.57
N GLY A 140 8.01 13.30 -6.27
CA GLY A 140 8.01 14.71 -6.66
C GLY A 140 7.82 15.63 -5.45
N ASN A 141 6.80 16.50 -5.53
CA ASN A 141 6.41 17.40 -4.45
C ASN A 141 5.30 16.82 -3.53
N GLY A 142 4.85 15.59 -3.73
CA GLY A 142 3.79 14.97 -2.96
C GLY A 142 2.35 15.25 -3.44
N MET A 143 2.16 16.16 -4.39
CA MET A 143 0.81 16.55 -4.87
C MET A 143 0.09 15.37 -5.57
N GLN A 144 0.80 14.62 -6.40
CA GLN A 144 0.21 13.45 -7.06
C GLN A 144 -0.23 12.39 -6.05
N GLN A 145 0.54 12.19 -4.99
CA GLN A 145 0.19 11.26 -3.92
C GLN A 145 -1.10 11.70 -3.23
N ARG A 146 -1.24 12.99 -2.97
CA ARG A 146 -2.47 13.56 -2.42
C ARG A 146 -3.67 13.31 -3.35
N ASP A 147 -3.52 13.55 -4.64
CA ASP A 147 -4.60 13.31 -5.62
C ASP A 147 -5.02 11.84 -5.64
N TYR A 148 -4.06 10.90 -5.60
CA TYR A 148 -4.36 9.46 -5.51
C TYR A 148 -5.11 9.08 -4.23
N ALA A 149 -4.84 9.75 -3.12
CA ALA A 149 -5.57 9.52 -1.87
C ALA A 149 -7.01 10.04 -1.96
N ILE A 150 -7.20 11.26 -2.46
CA ILE A 150 -8.51 11.90 -2.62
C ILE A 150 -9.41 11.09 -3.55
N LEU A 151 -8.88 10.50 -4.63
CA LEU A 151 -9.62 9.61 -5.53
C LEU A 151 -10.28 8.41 -4.82
N TYR A 152 -9.74 8.00 -3.66
CA TYR A 152 -10.30 6.91 -2.84
C TYR A 152 -11.04 7.41 -1.60
N GLY A 153 -11.34 8.70 -1.55
CA GLY A 153 -12.20 9.32 -0.53
C GLY A 153 -11.45 9.78 0.72
N ALA A 154 -10.11 9.83 0.71
CA ALA A 154 -9.39 10.48 1.79
C ALA A 154 -9.76 11.96 1.87
N SER A 155 -9.90 12.49 3.07
CA SER A 155 -10.09 13.92 3.31
C SER A 155 -8.78 14.69 3.26
N ASP A 156 -7.65 14.00 3.50
CA ASP A 156 -6.32 14.59 3.48
C ASP A 156 -5.24 13.53 3.26
N SER A 157 -4.05 13.98 2.78
CA SER A 157 -2.89 13.11 2.63
C SER A 157 -1.58 13.90 2.73
N LEU A 158 -0.61 13.30 3.41
CA LEU A 158 0.75 13.81 3.54
C LEU A 158 1.74 12.82 2.95
N THR A 159 2.72 13.34 2.21
CA THR A 159 3.88 12.58 1.75
C THR A 159 5.11 13.16 2.39
N LEU A 160 5.86 12.35 3.10
CA LEU A 160 7.02 12.75 3.89
C LEU A 160 8.23 11.88 3.54
N ILE A 161 9.43 12.41 3.78
CA ILE A 161 10.69 11.67 3.71
C ILE A 161 11.24 11.58 5.12
N PHE A 162 11.67 10.39 5.54
CA PHE A 162 12.37 10.21 6.80
C PHE A 162 13.86 10.46 6.60
N LYS A 163 14.39 11.50 7.23
CA LYS A 163 15.80 11.90 7.09
C LYS A 163 16.34 12.44 8.42
N ASN A 164 17.52 11.95 8.82
CA ASN A 164 18.19 12.39 10.06
C ASN A 164 17.28 12.31 11.29
N ASN A 165 16.52 11.22 11.42
CA ASN A 165 15.54 10.99 12.48
C ASN A 165 14.38 12.00 12.53
N GLU A 166 14.09 12.67 11.39
CA GLU A 166 12.95 13.58 11.23
C GLU A 166 12.10 13.21 10.02
N PHE A 167 10.81 13.54 10.07
CA PHE A 167 9.91 13.49 8.90
C PHE A 167 9.84 14.87 8.28
N ILE A 168 10.29 14.98 7.03
CA ILE A 168 10.38 16.26 6.32
C ILE A 168 9.50 16.27 5.07
N PHE A 169 9.00 17.42 4.70
CA PHE A 169 8.30 17.61 3.43
C PHE A 169 9.28 17.53 2.24
N PRO A 170 8.89 16.89 1.10
CA PRO A 170 9.80 16.67 -0.03
C PRO A 170 10.28 17.97 -0.72
N VAL A 171 9.50 19.05 -0.63
CA VAL A 171 9.76 20.29 -1.40
C VAL A 171 10.80 21.16 -0.73
N ASP A 172 10.57 21.48 0.53
CA ASP A 172 11.29 22.51 1.28
C ASP A 172 12.14 21.96 2.43
N GLY A 173 12.05 20.65 2.68
CA GLY A 173 12.75 19.99 3.78
C GLY A 173 12.28 20.40 5.17
N ARG A 174 11.15 21.13 5.28
CA ARG A 174 10.58 21.55 6.55
C ARG A 174 10.17 20.32 7.37
N ILE A 175 10.48 20.35 8.67
CA ILE A 175 10.11 19.30 9.62
C ILE A 175 8.58 19.30 9.83
N CYS A 176 7.95 18.13 9.64
CA CYS A 176 6.50 17.99 9.74
C CYS A 176 6.01 17.98 11.20
N PHE A 177 6.74 17.31 12.09
CA PHE A 177 6.31 17.06 13.47
C PHE A 177 7.15 17.83 14.51
N ALA A 178 7.54 19.09 14.22
CA ALA A 178 8.39 19.90 15.10
C ALA A 178 7.81 19.99 16.53
N ASP A 179 6.49 20.19 16.63
CA ASP A 179 5.78 20.35 17.92
C ASP A 179 4.97 19.10 18.32
N GLU A 180 5.04 18.01 17.52
CA GLU A 180 4.26 16.79 17.75
C GLU A 180 5.14 15.55 17.97
N HIS A 181 6.05 15.62 18.96
CA HIS A 181 6.99 14.54 19.27
C HIS A 181 6.31 13.17 19.53
N LYS A 182 5.10 13.17 20.13
CA LYS A 182 4.34 11.93 20.39
C LYS A 182 3.91 11.26 19.09
N THR A 183 3.44 12.03 18.11
CA THR A 183 3.03 11.55 16.77
C THR A 183 4.25 11.04 16.00
N LYS A 184 5.36 11.78 16.02
CA LYS A 184 6.63 11.37 15.42
C LYS A 184 7.09 10.01 15.96
N ASN A 185 7.18 9.86 17.29
CA ASN A 185 7.63 8.62 17.92
C ASN A 185 6.69 7.45 17.59
N ALA A 186 5.37 7.66 17.63
CA ALA A 186 4.40 6.64 17.25
C ALA A 186 4.58 6.18 15.79
N LEU A 187 4.87 7.11 14.86
CA LEU A 187 5.17 6.77 13.46
C LEU A 187 6.46 5.95 13.34
N ILE A 188 7.51 6.32 14.07
CA ILE A 188 8.78 5.57 14.09
C ILE A 188 8.54 4.16 14.62
N ASP A 189 7.78 4.01 15.71
CA ASP A 189 7.48 2.71 16.31
C ASP A 189 6.66 1.80 15.39
N ILE A 190 5.68 2.35 14.67
CA ILE A 190 4.82 1.61 13.75
C ILE A 190 5.59 1.23 12.48
N LEU A 191 6.30 2.19 11.89
CA LEU A 191 6.85 2.04 10.55
C LEU A 191 8.31 1.60 10.53
N LYS A 192 9.09 1.89 11.57
CA LYS A 192 10.54 1.63 11.67
C LYS A 192 11.28 2.09 10.41
N PRO A 193 11.15 3.37 10.03
CA PRO A 193 11.72 3.87 8.80
C PRO A 193 13.23 3.92 8.84
N GLU A 194 13.87 3.67 7.70
CA GLU A 194 15.29 3.93 7.47
C GLU A 194 15.48 5.29 6.78
N ASN A 195 16.68 5.82 6.81
CA ASN A 195 16.99 7.11 6.19
C ASN A 195 16.64 7.10 4.70
N GLU A 196 15.94 8.16 4.25
CA GLU A 196 15.39 8.36 2.91
C GLU A 196 14.15 7.52 2.56
N ASP A 197 13.63 6.71 3.49
CA ASP A 197 12.33 6.05 3.28
C ASP A 197 11.20 7.10 3.20
N ILE A 198 10.17 6.76 2.45
CA ILE A 198 9.02 7.61 2.19
C ILE A 198 7.87 7.16 3.08
N VAL A 199 7.17 8.11 3.67
CA VAL A 199 5.97 7.85 4.46
C VAL A 199 4.79 8.58 3.83
N ILE A 200 3.73 7.83 3.53
CA ILE A 200 2.45 8.38 3.10
C ILE A 200 1.47 8.20 4.26
N ILE A 201 0.84 9.29 4.68
CA ILE A 201 -0.22 9.30 5.68
C ILE A 201 -1.49 9.75 4.98
N THR A 202 -2.56 8.99 5.10
CA THR A 202 -3.88 9.37 4.60
C THR A 202 -4.86 9.48 5.77
N SER A 203 -5.81 10.39 5.65
CA SER A 203 -6.76 10.71 6.70
C SER A 203 -8.19 10.64 6.17
N SER A 204 -9.12 10.14 6.97
CA SER A 204 -10.56 10.11 6.67
C SER A 204 -11.39 9.97 7.94
N ASP A 205 -12.67 10.29 7.86
CA ASP A 205 -13.64 10.00 8.94
C ASP A 205 -14.12 8.54 8.92
N ASP A 206 -13.83 7.81 7.86
CA ASP A 206 -14.02 6.36 7.75
C ASP A 206 -12.66 5.63 7.86
N LYS A 207 -12.60 4.63 8.75
CA LYS A 207 -11.38 3.87 9.04
C LYS A 207 -10.87 3.10 7.83
N PHE A 208 -11.77 2.45 7.09
CA PHE A 208 -11.40 1.68 5.90
C PHE A 208 -10.96 2.60 4.76
N VAL A 209 -11.63 3.74 4.59
CA VAL A 209 -11.25 4.75 3.59
C VAL A 209 -9.85 5.29 3.86
N ALA A 210 -9.50 5.59 5.10
CA ALA A 210 -8.13 6.01 5.44
C ALA A 210 -7.10 4.96 4.99
N GLU A 211 -7.33 3.68 5.30
CA GLU A 211 -6.43 2.59 4.96
C GLU A 211 -6.35 2.34 3.44
N ILE A 212 -7.50 2.19 2.77
CA ILE A 212 -7.52 1.85 1.34
C ILE A 212 -6.96 2.96 0.46
N SER A 213 -7.12 4.22 0.88
CA SER A 213 -6.53 5.39 0.22
C SER A 213 -5.01 5.39 0.31
N ALA A 214 -4.43 5.03 1.47
CA ALA A 214 -2.98 4.89 1.62
C ALA A 214 -2.43 3.80 0.69
N ILE A 215 -3.09 2.64 0.66
CA ILE A 215 -2.71 1.52 -0.22
C ILE A 215 -2.80 1.93 -1.69
N ASN A 216 -3.87 2.65 -2.09
CA ASN A 216 -4.00 3.17 -3.45
C ASN A 216 -2.87 4.13 -3.80
N THR A 217 -2.58 5.08 -2.91
CA THR A 217 -1.51 6.07 -3.10
C THR A 217 -0.15 5.39 -3.24
N ALA A 218 0.14 4.41 -2.39
CA ALA A 218 1.37 3.64 -2.49
C ALA A 218 1.48 2.90 -3.83
N LEU A 219 0.42 2.20 -4.27
CA LEU A 219 0.39 1.51 -5.57
C LEU A 219 0.65 2.43 -6.75
N TRP A 220 0.00 3.60 -6.79
CA TRP A 220 0.21 4.56 -7.86
C TRP A 220 1.61 5.16 -7.82
N THR A 221 2.17 5.40 -6.64
CA THR A 221 3.56 5.85 -6.48
C THR A 221 4.55 4.79 -6.98
N LEU A 222 4.33 3.51 -6.67
CA LEU A 222 5.16 2.42 -7.18
C LEU A 222 5.06 2.27 -8.70
N ARG A 223 3.88 2.53 -9.29
CA ARG A 223 3.62 2.44 -10.73
C ARG A 223 4.28 3.56 -11.54
N ASN A 224 4.35 4.77 -10.98
CA ASN A 224 4.66 5.98 -11.73
C ASN A 224 5.95 5.81 -12.56
N GLU A 225 5.80 5.75 -13.89
CA GLU A 225 6.88 5.86 -14.86
C GLU A 225 7.08 7.36 -15.13
N LYS A 226 8.27 7.86 -14.85
CA LYS A 226 8.68 9.18 -15.31
C LYS A 226 9.14 9.07 -16.74
#